data_41038c8e68dde7e0a4da290f6a3c6d69
#
_entry.id   41038c8e68dde7e0a4da290f6a3c6d69
#
_cell.length_a   1.000
_cell.length_b   1.000
_cell.length_c   1.000
_cell.angle_alpha   90.00
_cell.angle_beta   90.00
_cell.angle_gamma   90.00
#
_symmetry.space_group_name_H-M   'P 1'
#
loop_
_entity.id
_entity.type
_entity.pdbx_description
1 polymer ?
#
loop_
_entity_poly.entity_id
_entity_poly.type
_entity_poly.pdbx_seq_one_letter_code
_entity_poly.pdbx_strand_id
1 'polypeptide(L)'
;MEQQFSKLLPDSLLTKRFPIGTEEVLKSAPRERFVDLYTRYYTPERMTFVVVGDIQPDDAKARIEAAFASMSNPAKPGENPDLGKIHQPEGLETAVFHDKEISSTDVSLTLVRPHVEKPDTAATRAEEMPLDIAHSIIDRRFERISKEKNSPVAAGSASKDVLFNFVDLGSISITAADDRWQEVVPVLEKEFRRAIEHGFTETELAEAKSNLLNAYEQQVKQKATRKSEGIATVLARSIN
;
A
#
# COMPACT_ATOMS: atom_id res chain seq x y z
N MET A 1 4.25 -2.16 14.36
CA MET A 1 3.22 -2.31 13.32
C MET A 1 1.83 -2.60 13.90
N GLU A 2 1.62 -3.67 14.67
CA GLU A 2 0.31 -4.01 15.26
C GLU A 2 -0.29 -2.88 16.11
N GLN A 3 0.49 -2.24 16.98
CA GLN A 3 0.05 -1.09 17.78
C GLN A 3 -0.40 0.11 16.94
N GLN A 4 0.29 0.36 15.82
CA GLN A 4 -0.07 1.44 14.90
C GLN A 4 -1.43 1.15 14.25
N PHE A 5 -1.62 -0.07 13.73
CA PHE A 5 -2.91 -0.47 13.15
C PHE A 5 -4.04 -0.45 14.17
N SER A 6 -3.80 -0.88 15.41
CA SER A 6 -4.79 -0.82 16.46
C SER A 6 -5.22 0.62 16.78
N LYS A 7 -4.32 1.59 16.65
CA LYS A 7 -4.66 3.01 16.83
C LYS A 7 -5.36 3.60 15.61
N LEU A 8 -4.91 3.26 14.40
CA LEU A 8 -5.48 3.79 13.16
C LEU A 8 -6.85 3.18 12.81
N LEU A 9 -7.07 1.92 13.18
CA LEU A 9 -8.25 1.12 12.79
C LEU A 9 -8.89 0.44 14.01
N PRO A 10 -9.23 1.17 15.09
CA PRO A 10 -9.66 0.57 16.37
C PRO A 10 -10.93 -0.28 16.23
N ASP A 11 -11.83 0.07 15.31
CA ASP A 11 -13.13 -0.59 15.11
C ASP A 11 -13.08 -1.66 14.01
N SER A 12 -11.89 -1.93 13.48
CA SER A 12 -11.71 -2.91 12.40
C SER A 12 -11.38 -4.32 12.93
N LEU A 13 -11.90 -5.32 12.24
CA LEU A 13 -11.52 -6.71 12.46
C LEU A 13 -10.04 -6.98 12.13
N LEU A 14 -9.43 -6.18 11.25
CA LEU A 14 -8.02 -6.34 10.84
C LEU A 14 -7.06 -6.25 12.04
N THR A 15 -7.35 -5.40 13.03
CA THR A 15 -6.53 -5.26 14.23
C THR A 15 -6.58 -6.47 15.15
N LYS A 16 -7.68 -7.25 15.08
CA LYS A 16 -7.90 -8.45 15.88
C LYS A 16 -7.47 -9.74 15.15
N ARG A 17 -7.29 -9.65 13.83
CA ARG A 17 -6.97 -10.81 12.96
C ARG A 17 -5.84 -10.47 12.00
N PHE A 18 -4.73 -10.03 12.57
CA PHE A 18 -3.55 -9.76 11.74
C PHE A 18 -3.11 -11.05 11.03
N PRO A 19 -2.70 -11.00 9.74
CA PRO A 19 -2.44 -12.22 8.94
C PRO A 19 -1.43 -13.18 9.53
N ILE A 20 -0.47 -12.68 10.31
CA ILE A 20 0.53 -13.53 10.97
C ILE A 20 -0.05 -14.37 12.11
N GLY A 21 -1.22 -13.98 12.65
CA GLY A 21 -1.83 -14.63 13.81
C GLY A 21 -1.13 -14.31 15.14
N THR A 22 -1.59 -14.94 16.22
CA THR A 22 -0.97 -14.82 17.54
C THR A 22 -0.17 -16.06 17.88
N GLU A 23 0.87 -15.92 18.69
CA GLU A 23 1.69 -17.03 19.16
C GLU A 23 0.87 -18.13 19.83
N GLU A 24 -0.15 -17.74 20.61
CA GLU A 24 -1.07 -18.66 21.27
C GLU A 24 -1.82 -19.52 20.24
N VAL A 25 -2.42 -18.89 19.22
CA VAL A 25 -3.16 -19.60 18.17
C VAL A 25 -2.22 -20.50 17.37
N LEU A 26 -1.01 -20.03 17.03
CA LEU A 26 -0.05 -20.83 16.27
C LEU A 26 0.41 -22.07 17.04
N LYS A 27 0.54 -21.98 18.38
CA LYS A 27 0.96 -23.10 19.22
C LYS A 27 -0.17 -24.05 19.61
N SER A 28 -1.40 -23.56 19.72
CA SER A 28 -2.52 -24.33 20.31
C SER A 28 -3.60 -24.73 19.31
N ALA A 29 -3.68 -24.11 18.12
CA ALA A 29 -4.72 -24.42 17.18
C ALA A 29 -4.60 -25.85 16.63
N PRO A 30 -5.66 -26.67 16.74
CA PRO A 30 -5.63 -28.02 16.22
C PRO A 30 -5.58 -28.01 14.69
N ARG A 31 -4.94 -29.03 14.11
CA ARG A 31 -4.77 -29.19 12.66
C ARG A 31 -6.08 -29.05 11.88
N GLU A 32 -7.16 -29.54 12.44
CA GLU A 32 -8.50 -29.54 11.82
C GLU A 32 -8.98 -28.11 11.52
N ARG A 33 -8.63 -27.12 12.33
CA ARG A 33 -8.95 -25.70 12.06
C ARG A 33 -8.25 -25.18 10.82
N PHE A 34 -6.98 -25.55 10.61
CA PHE A 34 -6.23 -25.15 9.42
C PHE A 34 -6.81 -25.83 8.16
N VAL A 35 -7.15 -27.11 8.28
CA VAL A 35 -7.77 -27.87 7.18
C VAL A 35 -9.15 -27.28 6.85
N ASP A 36 -9.98 -26.96 7.83
CA ASP A 36 -11.29 -26.34 7.61
C ASP A 36 -11.15 -24.98 6.89
N LEU A 37 -10.26 -24.12 7.40
CA LEU A 37 -9.99 -22.82 6.77
C LEU A 37 -9.54 -23.01 5.31
N TYR A 38 -8.55 -23.87 5.09
CA TYR A 38 -8.03 -24.12 3.75
C TYR A 38 -9.13 -24.64 2.81
N THR A 39 -9.89 -25.65 3.23
CA THR A 39 -10.96 -26.26 2.43
C THR A 39 -12.07 -25.27 2.07
N ARG A 40 -12.37 -24.32 2.96
CA ARG A 40 -13.46 -23.36 2.75
C ARG A 40 -13.07 -22.15 1.93
N TYR A 41 -11.81 -21.73 1.98
CA TYR A 41 -11.37 -20.47 1.38
C TYR A 41 -10.49 -20.64 0.14
N TYR A 42 -9.73 -21.75 0.04
CA TYR A 42 -8.90 -22.05 -1.14
C TYR A 42 -9.68 -22.92 -2.12
N THR A 43 -10.62 -22.32 -2.81
CA THR A 43 -11.59 -22.99 -3.68
C THR A 43 -11.46 -22.52 -5.12
N PRO A 44 -11.79 -23.34 -6.13
CA PRO A 44 -11.68 -22.98 -7.54
C PRO A 44 -12.35 -21.65 -7.89
N GLU A 45 -13.54 -21.39 -7.34
CA GLU A 45 -14.29 -20.15 -7.59
C GLU A 45 -13.60 -18.87 -7.08
N ARG A 46 -12.62 -19.01 -6.18
CA ARG A 46 -11.84 -17.90 -5.60
C ARG A 46 -10.44 -17.81 -6.19
N MET A 47 -10.10 -18.64 -7.16
CA MET A 47 -8.77 -18.65 -7.75
C MET A 47 -8.74 -17.95 -9.09
N THR A 48 -7.77 -17.07 -9.25
CA THR A 48 -7.40 -16.48 -10.54
C THR A 48 -5.95 -16.81 -10.83
N PHE A 49 -5.68 -17.38 -12.00
CA PHE A 49 -4.32 -17.71 -12.44
C PHE A 49 -3.83 -16.68 -13.44
N VAL A 50 -2.71 -16.03 -13.12
CA VAL A 50 -2.01 -15.13 -14.02
C VAL A 50 -0.72 -15.80 -14.45
N VAL A 51 -0.61 -16.14 -15.71
CA VAL A 51 0.57 -16.79 -16.28
C VAL A 51 1.19 -15.89 -17.34
N VAL A 52 2.45 -15.53 -17.16
CA VAL A 52 3.21 -14.70 -18.10
C VAL A 52 4.56 -15.37 -18.38
N GLY A 53 4.86 -15.58 -19.65
CA GLY A 53 6.12 -16.21 -20.05
C GLY A 53 6.08 -16.68 -21.50
N ASP A 54 7.11 -17.38 -21.91
CA ASP A 54 7.17 -18.05 -23.22
C ASP A 54 6.43 -19.39 -23.17
N ILE A 55 5.11 -19.31 -23.15
CA ILE A 55 4.21 -20.47 -23.13
C ILE A 55 2.98 -20.19 -23.99
N GLN A 56 2.51 -21.21 -24.71
CA GLN A 56 1.26 -21.09 -25.44
C GLN A 56 0.07 -21.05 -24.47
N PRO A 57 -0.91 -20.14 -24.67
CA PRO A 57 -2.07 -20.01 -23.77
C PRO A 57 -2.85 -21.31 -23.58
N ASP A 58 -3.04 -22.10 -24.65
CA ASP A 58 -3.77 -23.36 -24.59
C ASP A 58 -3.01 -24.44 -23.78
N ASP A 59 -1.67 -24.44 -23.86
CA ASP A 59 -0.85 -25.37 -23.06
C ASP A 59 -0.90 -24.96 -21.57
N ALA A 60 -0.86 -23.66 -21.27
CA ALA A 60 -1.01 -23.18 -19.92
C ALA A 60 -2.38 -23.56 -19.33
N LYS A 61 -3.45 -23.31 -20.10
CA LYS A 61 -4.81 -23.68 -19.73
C LYS A 61 -4.93 -25.17 -19.45
N ALA A 62 -4.48 -26.04 -20.37
CA ALA A 62 -4.55 -27.49 -20.21
C ALA A 62 -3.80 -27.97 -18.97
N ARG A 63 -2.63 -27.40 -18.66
CA ARG A 63 -1.87 -27.72 -17.44
C ARG A 63 -2.57 -27.29 -16.16
N ILE A 64 -3.19 -26.11 -16.15
CA ILE A 64 -3.98 -25.63 -15.01
C ILE A 64 -5.19 -26.53 -14.80
N GLU A 65 -5.96 -26.80 -15.84
CA GLU A 65 -7.13 -27.69 -15.77
C GLU A 65 -6.75 -29.09 -15.27
N ALA A 66 -5.68 -29.67 -15.76
CA ALA A 66 -5.21 -30.99 -15.32
C ALA A 66 -4.75 -30.97 -13.85
N ALA A 67 -4.04 -29.93 -13.42
CA ALA A 67 -3.52 -29.83 -12.07
C ALA A 67 -4.62 -29.61 -11.01
N PHE A 68 -5.69 -28.94 -11.38
CA PHE A 68 -6.79 -28.56 -10.48
C PHE A 68 -8.10 -29.36 -10.74
N ALA A 69 -8.10 -30.32 -11.65
CA ALA A 69 -9.28 -31.13 -12.02
C ALA A 69 -9.94 -31.85 -10.83
N SER A 70 -9.17 -32.19 -9.79
CA SER A 70 -9.68 -32.84 -8.59
C SER A 70 -10.25 -31.88 -7.55
N MET A 71 -10.05 -30.57 -7.72
CA MET A 71 -10.57 -29.58 -6.78
C MET A 71 -12.04 -29.29 -7.08
N SER A 72 -12.83 -29.19 -6.02
CA SER A 72 -14.24 -28.82 -6.09
C SER A 72 -14.57 -27.75 -5.07
N ASN A 73 -15.60 -26.98 -5.36
CA ASN A 73 -16.10 -26.03 -4.38
C ASN A 73 -16.79 -26.79 -3.23
N PRO A 74 -16.56 -26.40 -1.97
CA PRO A 74 -17.20 -27.03 -0.83
C PRO A 74 -18.69 -26.67 -0.78
N ALA A 75 -19.50 -27.52 -0.13
CA ALA A 75 -20.93 -27.26 0.09
C ALA A 75 -21.17 -25.99 0.93
N LYS A 76 -20.21 -25.61 1.76
CA LYS A 76 -20.23 -24.37 2.57
C LYS A 76 -18.92 -23.62 2.34
N PRO A 77 -18.87 -22.75 1.33
CA PRO A 77 -17.71 -21.88 1.13
C PRO A 77 -17.51 -20.93 2.32
N GLY A 78 -16.28 -20.46 2.49
CA GLY A 78 -15.98 -19.45 3.49
C GLY A 78 -16.66 -18.14 3.12
N GLU A 79 -17.30 -17.51 4.09
CA GLU A 79 -17.87 -16.16 3.93
C GLU A 79 -16.79 -15.11 4.22
N ASN A 80 -16.76 -14.04 3.44
CA ASN A 80 -15.89 -12.92 3.76
C ASN A 80 -16.41 -12.26 5.02
N PRO A 81 -15.57 -12.09 6.06
CA PRO A 81 -16.02 -11.46 7.30
C PRO A 81 -16.32 -9.98 7.08
N ASP A 82 -17.25 -9.44 7.85
CA ASP A 82 -17.38 -8.00 7.99
C ASP A 82 -16.10 -7.46 8.64
N LEU A 83 -15.41 -6.58 7.96
CA LEU A 83 -14.15 -5.98 8.42
C LEU A 83 -14.37 -4.84 9.43
N GLY A 84 -15.62 -4.50 9.72
CA GLY A 84 -15.99 -3.43 10.66
C GLY A 84 -15.99 -2.05 10.01
N LYS A 85 -15.76 -1.03 10.81
CA LYS A 85 -15.82 0.37 10.38
C LYS A 85 -14.43 1.01 10.39
N ILE A 86 -14.25 1.99 9.54
CA ILE A 86 -13.08 2.86 9.57
C ILE A 86 -13.39 4.03 10.48
N HIS A 87 -12.62 4.13 11.57
CA HIS A 87 -12.68 5.28 12.46
C HIS A 87 -12.22 6.55 11.72
N GLN A 88 -13.05 7.58 11.80
CA GLN A 88 -12.72 8.91 11.26
C GLN A 88 -12.75 9.90 12.42
N PRO A 89 -11.59 10.39 12.87
CA PRO A 89 -11.54 11.33 13.98
C PRO A 89 -12.18 12.68 13.59
N GLU A 90 -12.87 13.32 14.53
CA GLU A 90 -13.45 14.67 14.33
C GLU A 90 -12.39 15.78 14.29
N GLY A 91 -11.13 15.44 14.55
CA GLY A 91 -10.00 16.36 14.57
C GLY A 91 -8.67 15.65 14.46
N LEU A 92 -7.62 16.29 14.93
CA LEU A 92 -6.29 15.69 14.98
C LEU A 92 -6.16 14.77 16.20
N GLU A 93 -5.94 13.49 15.95
CA GLU A 93 -5.52 12.53 16.97
C GLU A 93 -4.00 12.33 16.91
N THR A 94 -3.39 12.14 18.07
CA THR A 94 -1.95 11.91 18.16
C THR A 94 -1.66 10.57 18.82
N ALA A 95 -0.57 9.93 18.41
CA ALA A 95 -0.06 8.72 19.02
C ALA A 95 1.47 8.70 18.94
N VAL A 96 2.10 8.12 19.95
CA VAL A 96 3.55 7.88 19.97
C VAL A 96 3.76 6.39 20.16
N PHE A 97 4.58 5.81 19.30
CA PHE A 97 4.95 4.41 19.37
C PHE A 97 6.45 4.32 19.59
N HIS A 98 6.85 3.47 20.50
CA HIS A 98 8.26 3.22 20.78
C HIS A 98 8.53 1.73 20.77
N ASP A 99 9.60 1.34 20.11
CA ASP A 99 10.13 -0.01 20.15
C ASP A 99 11.66 0.05 20.12
N LYS A 100 12.29 -0.73 20.99
CA LYS A 100 13.77 -0.80 21.11
C LYS A 100 14.47 -1.31 19.84
N GLU A 101 13.74 -1.99 18.97
CA GLU A 101 14.28 -2.56 17.72
C GLU A 101 14.22 -1.54 16.58
N ILE A 102 13.51 -0.42 16.76
CA ILE A 102 13.43 0.66 15.77
C ILE A 102 14.60 1.61 16.00
N SER A 103 15.43 1.76 14.97
CA SER A 103 16.64 2.60 15.01
C SER A 103 16.44 4.01 14.46
N SER A 104 15.26 4.34 13.94
CA SER A 104 14.92 5.65 13.41
C SER A 104 13.69 6.21 14.08
N THR A 105 13.56 7.53 14.11
CA THR A 105 12.34 8.19 14.55
C THR A 105 11.65 8.83 13.37
N ASP A 106 10.41 8.37 13.10
CA ASP A 106 9.58 8.86 12.03
C ASP A 106 8.43 9.70 12.59
N VAL A 107 8.17 10.84 11.99
CA VAL A 107 7.00 11.68 12.27
C VAL A 107 6.12 11.68 11.04
N SER A 108 4.85 11.31 11.20
CA SER A 108 3.90 11.25 10.09
C SER A 108 2.58 11.92 10.41
N LEU A 109 1.97 12.50 9.38
CA LEU A 109 0.58 12.91 9.36
C LEU A 109 -0.15 11.95 8.42
N THR A 110 -1.12 11.21 8.96
CA THR A 110 -1.83 10.16 8.22
C THR A 110 -3.32 10.45 8.17
N LEU A 111 -3.87 10.41 6.97
CA LEU A 111 -5.31 10.47 6.72
C LEU A 111 -5.82 9.06 6.47
N VAL A 112 -6.87 8.68 7.18
CA VAL A 112 -7.50 7.36 7.07
C VAL A 112 -8.90 7.53 6.50
N ARG A 113 -9.23 6.79 5.44
CA ARG A 113 -10.56 6.82 4.80
C ARG A 113 -11.03 5.42 4.42
N PRO A 114 -12.35 5.15 4.40
CA PRO A 114 -12.87 3.94 3.77
C PRO A 114 -12.39 3.86 2.32
N HIS A 115 -11.94 2.67 1.91
CA HIS A 115 -11.61 2.43 0.51
C HIS A 115 -12.87 2.36 -0.33
N VAL A 116 -12.84 2.99 -1.50
CA VAL A 116 -13.87 2.89 -2.52
C VAL A 116 -13.23 2.28 -3.75
N GLU A 117 -13.58 1.02 -4.01
CA GLU A 117 -13.07 0.31 -5.17
C GLU A 117 -13.49 1.00 -6.46
N LYS A 118 -12.53 1.23 -7.34
CA LYS A 118 -12.73 1.78 -8.68
C LYS A 118 -12.14 0.82 -9.70
N PRO A 119 -12.81 0.65 -10.86
CA PRO A 119 -12.24 -0.17 -11.91
C PRO A 119 -10.93 0.44 -12.44
N ASP A 120 -9.93 -0.39 -12.73
CA ASP A 120 -8.67 0.03 -13.34
C ASP A 120 -8.88 0.40 -14.81
N THR A 121 -9.16 1.67 -15.05
CA THR A 121 -9.35 2.24 -16.38
C THR A 121 -8.40 3.41 -16.64
N ALA A 122 -8.22 3.77 -17.90
CA ALA A 122 -7.45 4.96 -18.26
C ALA A 122 -8.01 6.24 -17.62
N ALA A 123 -9.35 6.33 -17.44
CA ALA A 123 -9.99 7.45 -16.79
C ALA A 123 -9.64 7.50 -15.29
N THR A 124 -9.76 6.37 -14.58
CA THR A 124 -9.41 6.28 -13.15
C THR A 124 -7.93 6.63 -12.92
N ARG A 125 -7.02 6.09 -13.75
CA ARG A 125 -5.60 6.43 -13.67
C ARG A 125 -5.32 7.90 -13.95
N ALA A 126 -6.08 8.52 -14.87
CA ALA A 126 -5.95 9.96 -15.15
C ALA A 126 -6.45 10.82 -13.97
N GLU A 127 -7.49 10.38 -13.25
CA GLU A 127 -7.97 11.05 -12.03
C GLU A 127 -6.94 10.98 -10.88
N GLU A 128 -6.18 9.91 -10.78
CA GLU A 128 -5.18 9.72 -9.72
C GLU A 128 -3.84 10.41 -10.02
N MET A 129 -3.51 10.59 -11.29
CA MET A 129 -2.23 11.18 -11.72
C MET A 129 -1.89 12.54 -11.07
N PRO A 130 -2.82 13.49 -10.87
CA PRO A 130 -2.52 14.75 -10.18
C PRO A 130 -2.02 14.54 -8.74
N LEU A 131 -2.55 13.54 -8.03
CA LEU A 131 -2.12 13.20 -6.68
C LEU A 131 -0.71 12.60 -6.68
N ASP A 132 -0.41 11.70 -7.62
CA ASP A 132 0.93 11.12 -7.78
C ASP A 132 1.99 12.20 -8.09
N ILE A 133 1.63 13.17 -8.94
CA ILE A 133 2.49 14.32 -9.23
C ILE A 133 2.69 15.16 -7.96
N ALA A 134 1.63 15.42 -7.19
CA ALA A 134 1.72 16.17 -5.94
C ALA A 134 2.63 15.47 -4.93
N HIS A 135 2.51 14.15 -4.75
CA HIS A 135 3.40 13.36 -3.90
C HIS A 135 4.85 13.48 -4.36
N SER A 136 5.13 13.33 -5.64
CA SER A 136 6.48 13.44 -6.18
C SER A 136 7.12 14.82 -5.96
N ILE A 137 6.32 15.89 -5.98
CA ILE A 137 6.79 17.25 -5.67
C ILE A 137 7.12 17.38 -4.18
N ILE A 138 6.28 16.83 -3.30
CA ILE A 138 6.53 16.83 -1.84
C ILE A 138 7.80 16.03 -1.53
N ASP A 139 7.97 14.85 -2.12
CA ASP A 139 9.19 14.04 -1.97
C ASP A 139 10.44 14.83 -2.39
N ARG A 140 10.35 15.56 -3.50
CA ARG A 140 11.43 16.40 -3.98
C ARG A 140 11.74 17.56 -3.05
N ARG A 141 10.71 18.16 -2.41
CA ARG A 141 10.91 19.19 -1.38
C ARG A 141 11.67 18.64 -0.19
N PHE A 142 11.27 17.46 0.33
CA PHE A 142 11.98 16.80 1.43
C PHE A 142 13.39 16.40 1.05
N GLU A 143 13.62 15.90 -0.15
CA GLU A 143 14.96 15.60 -0.64
C GLU A 143 15.86 16.84 -0.66
N ARG A 144 15.35 18.01 -1.03
CA ARG A 144 16.10 19.27 -0.97
C ARG A 144 16.41 19.67 0.47
N ILE A 145 15.41 19.59 1.35
CA ILE A 145 15.56 19.91 2.78
C ILE A 145 16.58 18.97 3.43
N SER A 146 16.56 17.68 3.13
CA SER A 146 17.52 16.73 3.71
C SER A 146 18.98 17.00 3.34
N LYS A 147 19.21 17.68 2.21
CA LYS A 147 20.55 18.08 1.73
C LYS A 147 21.05 19.41 2.28
N GLU A 148 20.21 20.13 3.02
CA GLU A 148 20.64 21.38 3.68
C GLU A 148 21.65 21.11 4.78
N LYS A 149 22.57 22.05 4.97
CA LYS A 149 23.60 21.91 6.02
C LYS A 149 22.93 21.80 7.40
N ASN A 150 23.24 20.73 8.10
CA ASN A 150 22.72 20.49 9.46
C ASN A 150 21.19 20.28 9.53
N SER A 151 20.60 19.75 8.44
CA SER A 151 19.16 19.47 8.38
C SER A 151 18.74 18.48 9.48
N PRO A 152 17.58 18.69 10.14
CA PRO A 152 16.98 17.67 11.01
C PRO A 152 16.30 16.55 10.23
N VAL A 153 16.14 16.69 8.92
CA VAL A 153 15.47 15.75 8.03
C VAL A 153 16.49 14.81 7.42
N ALA A 154 16.38 13.50 7.69
CA ALA A 154 17.15 12.48 7.00
C ALA A 154 16.50 12.07 5.68
N ALA A 155 15.19 11.88 5.69
CA ALA A 155 14.38 11.57 4.52
C ALA A 155 12.92 12.03 4.75
N GLY A 156 12.15 12.09 3.70
CA GLY A 156 10.72 12.33 3.81
C GLY A 156 9.99 11.94 2.53
N SER A 157 8.70 11.62 2.66
CA SER A 157 7.86 11.20 1.54
C SER A 157 6.39 11.49 1.76
N ALA A 158 5.64 11.51 0.65
CA ALA A 158 4.19 11.47 0.66
C ALA A 158 3.71 10.24 -0.11
N SER A 159 2.68 9.58 0.37
CA SER A 159 2.15 8.38 -0.25
C SER A 159 0.63 8.26 -0.12
N LYS A 160 0.05 7.45 -0.99
CA LYS A 160 -1.29 6.89 -0.84
C LYS A 160 -1.16 5.38 -0.94
N ASP A 161 -1.68 4.67 0.05
CA ASP A 161 -1.68 3.23 0.11
C ASP A 161 -3.11 2.72 0.30
N VAL A 162 -3.42 1.58 -0.31
CA VAL A 162 -4.67 0.85 -0.10
C VAL A 162 -4.36 -0.43 0.64
N LEU A 163 -4.95 -0.62 1.82
CA LEU A 163 -4.77 -1.83 2.60
C LEU A 163 -6.00 -2.71 2.53
N PHE A 164 -5.81 -3.95 2.06
CA PHE A 164 -6.82 -5.02 2.04
C PHE A 164 -8.11 -4.64 1.28
N ASN A 165 -8.05 -3.72 0.30
CA ASN A 165 -9.23 -3.16 -0.38
C ASN A 165 -10.30 -2.66 0.60
N PHE A 166 -9.88 -2.20 1.78
CA PHE A 166 -10.75 -1.79 2.87
C PHE A 166 -10.50 -0.36 3.33
N VAL A 167 -9.24 0.07 3.37
CA VAL A 167 -8.87 1.41 3.86
C VAL A 167 -7.85 2.08 2.95
N ASP A 168 -8.10 3.34 2.65
CA ASP A 168 -7.14 4.27 2.02
C ASP A 168 -6.36 5.00 3.11
N LEU A 169 -5.04 4.95 2.99
CA LEU A 169 -4.10 5.70 3.83
C LEU A 169 -3.39 6.73 2.97
N GLY A 170 -3.64 8.02 3.24
CA GLY A 170 -2.81 9.10 2.71
C GLY A 170 -1.82 9.53 3.78
N SER A 171 -0.53 9.58 3.48
CA SER A 171 0.48 9.89 4.47
C SER A 171 1.51 10.89 3.94
N ILE A 172 1.96 11.78 4.81
CA ILE A 172 3.19 12.55 4.65
C ILE A 172 4.06 12.27 5.87
N SER A 173 5.31 11.88 5.66
CA SER A 173 6.20 11.44 6.72
C SER A 173 7.61 11.99 6.56
N ILE A 174 8.30 12.17 7.67
CA ILE A 174 9.71 12.55 7.76
C ILE A 174 10.42 11.61 8.72
N THR A 175 11.53 11.05 8.29
CA THR A 175 12.51 10.41 9.17
C THR A 175 13.45 11.48 9.71
N ALA A 176 13.54 11.57 11.04
CA ALA A 176 14.42 12.51 11.71
C ALA A 176 15.88 12.07 11.64
N ALA A 177 16.79 13.03 11.47
CA ALA A 177 18.22 12.80 11.66
C ALA A 177 18.55 12.82 13.15
N ASP A 178 19.34 11.86 13.61
CA ASP A 178 19.89 11.83 14.99
C ASP A 178 18.84 12.04 16.09
N ASP A 179 17.67 11.43 15.98
CA ASP A 179 16.54 11.55 16.92
C ASP A 179 16.00 12.98 17.13
N ARG A 180 16.26 13.88 16.20
CA ARG A 180 15.81 15.30 16.26
C ARG A 180 14.35 15.45 15.83
N TRP A 181 13.49 14.56 16.29
CA TRP A 181 12.09 14.50 15.85
C TRP A 181 11.28 15.76 16.19
N GLN A 182 11.58 16.46 17.30
CA GLN A 182 10.90 17.69 17.63
C GLN A 182 11.16 18.81 16.60
N GLU A 183 12.33 18.79 15.95
CA GLU A 183 12.67 19.76 14.92
C GLU A 183 12.02 19.45 13.57
N VAL A 184 11.69 18.17 13.29
CA VAL A 184 11.03 17.81 12.03
C VAL A 184 9.53 18.02 12.07
N VAL A 185 8.87 18.06 13.24
CA VAL A 185 7.42 18.33 13.35
C VAL A 185 7.02 19.65 12.67
N PRO A 186 7.66 20.80 12.96
CA PRO A 186 7.33 22.05 12.27
C PRO A 186 7.70 22.03 10.78
N VAL A 187 8.69 21.25 10.36
CA VAL A 187 9.02 21.08 8.94
C VAL A 187 7.90 20.34 8.21
N LEU A 188 7.42 19.22 8.79
CA LEU A 188 6.30 18.46 8.27
C LEU A 188 5.05 19.33 8.12
N GLU A 189 4.67 20.03 9.20
CA GLU A 189 3.50 20.90 9.21
C GLU A 189 3.62 22.01 8.16
N LYS A 190 4.77 22.66 8.09
CA LYS A 190 5.02 23.73 7.12
C LYS A 190 4.86 23.26 5.67
N GLU A 191 5.48 22.14 5.30
CA GLU A 191 5.38 21.63 3.92
C GLU A 191 3.97 21.11 3.61
N PHE A 192 3.29 20.49 4.58
CA PHE A 192 1.90 20.11 4.44
C PHE A 192 1.00 21.33 4.21
N ARG A 193 1.06 22.36 5.07
CA ARG A 193 0.28 23.59 4.91
C ARG A 193 0.62 24.30 3.60
N ARG A 194 1.90 24.39 3.27
CA ARG A 194 2.33 24.99 2.01
C ARG A 194 1.69 24.31 0.80
N ALA A 195 1.60 22.97 0.82
CA ALA A 195 0.96 22.23 -0.26
C ALA A 195 -0.57 22.49 -0.33
N ILE A 196 -1.25 22.55 0.83
CA ILE A 196 -2.70 22.75 0.88
C ILE A 196 -3.11 24.21 0.60
N GLU A 197 -2.39 25.19 1.18
CA GLU A 197 -2.79 26.59 1.12
C GLU A 197 -2.26 27.31 -0.13
N HIS A 198 -1.11 26.90 -0.64
CA HIS A 198 -0.43 27.58 -1.75
C HIS A 198 -0.20 26.68 -2.97
N GLY A 199 -0.39 25.37 -2.82
CA GLY A 199 -0.18 24.41 -3.91
C GLY A 199 1.30 24.28 -4.30
N PHE A 200 1.52 24.17 -5.61
CA PHE A 200 2.82 23.91 -6.23
C PHE A 200 3.13 25.01 -7.26
N THR A 201 4.39 25.34 -7.40
CA THR A 201 4.83 26.30 -8.40
C THR A 201 4.86 25.69 -9.81
N GLU A 202 4.78 26.51 -10.84
CA GLU A 202 4.90 26.06 -12.23
C GLU A 202 6.20 25.30 -12.50
N THR A 203 7.30 25.74 -11.87
CA THR A 203 8.61 25.08 -12.00
C THR A 203 8.60 23.69 -11.37
N GLU A 204 8.04 23.52 -10.16
CA GLU A 204 7.91 22.22 -9.53
C GLU A 204 7.03 21.27 -10.37
N LEU A 205 5.93 21.78 -10.89
CA LEU A 205 5.05 21.01 -11.76
C LEU A 205 5.72 20.60 -13.07
N ALA A 206 6.46 21.50 -13.70
CA ALA A 206 7.19 21.22 -14.92
C ALA A 206 8.30 20.15 -14.70
N GLU A 207 9.06 20.25 -13.59
CA GLU A 207 10.06 19.25 -13.20
C GLU A 207 9.39 17.87 -12.98
N ALA A 208 8.31 17.81 -12.18
CA ALA A 208 7.62 16.55 -11.89
C ALA A 208 7.03 15.90 -13.16
N LYS A 209 6.38 16.68 -14.03
CA LYS A 209 5.87 16.21 -15.32
C LYS A 209 6.99 15.67 -16.23
N SER A 210 8.13 16.38 -16.32
CA SER A 210 9.26 15.93 -17.10
C SER A 210 9.82 14.60 -16.59
N ASN A 211 9.96 14.46 -15.28
CA ASN A 211 10.44 13.23 -14.66
C ASN A 211 9.48 12.06 -14.90
N LEU A 212 8.17 12.29 -14.77
CA LEU A 212 7.15 11.28 -15.02
C LEU A 212 7.12 10.84 -16.48
N LEU A 213 7.17 11.79 -17.43
CA LEU A 213 7.25 11.48 -18.86
C LEU A 213 8.50 10.68 -19.20
N ASN A 214 9.66 11.07 -18.69
CA ASN A 214 10.91 10.34 -18.88
C ASN A 214 10.81 8.91 -18.31
N ALA A 215 10.19 8.72 -17.15
CA ALA A 215 9.98 7.39 -16.57
C ALA A 215 9.10 6.51 -17.47
N TYR A 216 8.00 7.04 -18.00
CA TYR A 216 7.14 6.30 -18.93
C TYR A 216 7.84 5.99 -20.25
N GLU A 217 8.59 6.93 -20.82
CA GLU A 217 9.37 6.69 -22.03
C GLU A 217 10.40 5.57 -21.84
N GLN A 218 11.09 5.55 -20.70
CA GLN A 218 12.02 4.46 -20.36
C GLN A 218 11.28 3.11 -20.19
N GLN A 219 10.11 3.09 -19.56
CA GLN A 219 9.30 1.89 -19.47
C GLN A 219 8.86 1.36 -20.83
N VAL A 220 8.51 2.26 -21.76
CA VAL A 220 8.17 1.87 -23.15
C VAL A 220 9.40 1.31 -23.88
N LYS A 221 10.56 1.96 -23.77
CA LYS A 221 11.82 1.46 -24.37
C LYS A 221 12.22 0.09 -23.84
N GLN A 222 11.98 -0.15 -22.54
CA GLN A 222 12.27 -1.43 -21.87
C GLN A 222 11.19 -2.50 -22.05
N LYS A 223 10.16 -2.26 -22.85
CA LYS A 223 9.03 -3.18 -23.02
C LYS A 223 9.47 -4.61 -23.37
N ALA A 224 10.45 -4.76 -24.27
CA ALA A 224 10.95 -6.05 -24.74
C ALA A 224 11.79 -6.82 -23.68
N THR A 225 12.31 -6.12 -22.67
CA THR A 225 13.19 -6.71 -21.63
C THR A 225 12.52 -6.79 -20.27
N ARG A 226 11.21 -6.48 -20.18
CA ARG A 226 10.47 -6.61 -18.92
C ARG A 226 10.43 -8.06 -18.45
N LYS A 227 10.70 -8.28 -17.17
CA LYS A 227 10.61 -9.61 -16.58
C LYS A 227 9.15 -10.06 -16.49
N SER A 228 8.90 -11.33 -16.82
CA SER A 228 7.57 -11.95 -16.75
C SER A 228 6.93 -11.83 -15.36
N GLU A 229 7.72 -11.98 -14.30
CA GLU A 229 7.29 -11.79 -12.91
C GLU A 229 6.70 -10.40 -12.66
N GLY A 230 7.36 -9.34 -13.13
CA GLY A 230 6.87 -7.97 -12.98
C GLY A 230 5.55 -7.74 -13.73
N ILE A 231 5.41 -8.32 -14.93
CA ILE A 231 4.17 -8.23 -15.69
C ILE A 231 3.05 -8.99 -14.97
N ALA A 232 3.32 -10.22 -14.50
CA ALA A 232 2.34 -11.04 -13.77
C ALA A 232 1.85 -10.33 -12.50
N THR A 233 2.77 -9.70 -11.74
CA THR A 233 2.43 -8.94 -10.52
C THR A 233 1.49 -7.77 -10.82
N VAL A 234 1.77 -6.98 -11.87
CA VAL A 234 0.91 -5.86 -12.27
C VAL A 234 -0.47 -6.35 -12.68
N LEU A 235 -0.54 -7.41 -13.49
CA LEU A 235 -1.82 -7.99 -13.92
C LEU A 235 -2.61 -8.56 -12.72
N ALA A 236 -1.95 -9.26 -11.80
CA ALA A 236 -2.62 -9.80 -10.62
C ALA A 236 -3.22 -8.69 -9.74
N ARG A 237 -2.55 -7.54 -9.62
CA ARG A 237 -3.07 -6.39 -8.87
C ARG A 237 -4.25 -5.69 -9.54
N SER A 238 -4.36 -5.76 -10.86
CA SER A 238 -5.46 -5.13 -11.61
C SER A 238 -6.74 -5.99 -11.69
N ILE A 239 -6.69 -7.23 -11.21
CA ILE A 239 -7.83 -8.16 -11.21
C ILE A 239 -8.62 -8.11 -9.90
N ASN A 240 -7.99 -7.66 -8.82
CA ASN A 240 -8.56 -7.58 -7.48
C ASN A 240 -9.24 -6.24 -7.23
#